data_c9249db44a349a1bb94306c12a39cce5
#
_entry.id   c9249db44a349a1bb94306c12a39cce5
#
_cell.length_a   1.000
_cell.length_b   1.000
_cell.length_c   1.000
_cell.angle_alpha   90.00
_cell.angle_beta   90.00
_cell.angle_gamma   90.00
#
_symmetry.space_group_name_H-M   'P 1'
#
loop_
_entity.id
_entity.type
_entity.pdbx_description
1 polymer ?
#
loop_
_entity_poly.entity_id
_entity_poly.type
_entity_poly.pdbx_seq_one_letter_code
_entity_poly.pdbx_strand_id
1 'polypeptide(L)'
;MTDHKEQPLSATTFEPAPTKTASVESASEGGQPRVVVIALTAAAVLLIFVFFILPQLVTLNEVTPSLTETEQVAPSGNIVASGGVANDRGNERSPFAEAQESALRRDAQQVLQSLLTLQESLAERGAAKWGEPAYGEALGHAAEGDTAYRERDFTGATAEYQLALDQLLELEAGLPGRIDALYDTLVSAIESGDLLTAQARFSELAEMAPTDIRLIALEDRLAALPAVIAALDTAADREASGNLGAAVEAATDATRADPTHQRAAARLSELRTALTRQQFTSAMTEGYGAMGAKAFDSAEQQFRNAARLIPGALEPGVALIELEQARTQNTLLGLREQGTQAQREERWADAVGLYRQALEIDALMLFATDGVARAEPRADLDNRLENIPKERDRLIDARIMRLAQETLAEAEAIADPGPRLQAQIAAAQDTLAYASTPVPVTVTSDGLTDITLLRVRRLGRLAEQTLSLRPGVYTTVGIRNGYRDVRIKFEVRPDQANTVEVRCVETI
;
A
#
# COMPACT_ATOMS: atom_id res chain seq x y z
N MET A 1 -10.48 64.62 -20.47
CA MET A 1 -9.78 64.09 -21.65
C MET A 1 -8.33 63.87 -21.27
N THR A 2 -7.99 62.69 -20.78
CA THR A 2 -6.65 62.15 -20.72
C THR A 2 -6.81 60.64 -20.77
N ASP A 3 -6.42 60.13 -21.89
CA ASP A 3 -6.48 58.73 -22.32
C ASP A 3 -5.38 57.94 -21.59
N HIS A 4 -5.75 56.99 -20.73
CA HIS A 4 -4.84 55.99 -20.20
C HIS A 4 -5.00 54.68 -20.98
N LYS A 5 -4.07 54.51 -21.95
CA LYS A 5 -3.83 53.23 -22.63
C LYS A 5 -3.35 52.18 -21.61
N GLU A 6 -4.15 51.16 -21.40
CA GLU A 6 -3.73 49.92 -20.75
C GLU A 6 -2.78 49.15 -21.68
N GLN A 7 -1.58 48.90 -21.19
CA GLN A 7 -0.60 47.97 -21.84
C GLN A 7 -0.92 46.56 -21.37
N PRO A 8 -0.97 45.55 -22.27
CA PRO A 8 -1.13 44.18 -21.88
C PRO A 8 0.17 43.62 -21.26
N LEU A 9 0.06 42.97 -20.12
CA LEU A 9 1.11 42.27 -19.44
C LEU A 9 1.60 41.07 -20.32
N SER A 10 2.88 41.06 -20.67
CA SER A 10 3.54 39.96 -21.38
C SER A 10 3.69 38.76 -20.47
N ALA A 11 3.22 37.58 -20.91
CA ALA A 11 3.48 36.32 -20.25
C ALA A 11 4.99 36.00 -20.26
N THR A 12 5.59 35.93 -19.08
CA THR A 12 6.93 35.41 -18.89
C THR A 12 6.96 33.89 -19.02
N THR A 13 7.54 33.39 -20.08
CA THR A 13 7.82 31.96 -20.28
C THR A 13 8.91 31.54 -19.28
N PHE A 14 8.56 30.58 -18.41
CA PHE A 14 9.49 30.01 -17.45
C PHE A 14 10.38 28.98 -18.18
N GLU A 15 11.65 29.27 -18.33
CA GLU A 15 12.65 28.37 -18.87
C GLU A 15 13.30 27.61 -17.71
N PRO A 16 13.21 26.26 -17.67
CA PRO A 16 13.82 25.50 -16.57
C PRO A 16 15.34 25.50 -16.71
N ALA A 17 16.04 25.83 -15.64
CA ALA A 17 17.46 25.79 -15.52
C ALA A 17 18.03 24.37 -15.73
N PRO A 18 19.24 24.23 -16.36
CA PRO A 18 19.84 22.94 -16.62
C PRO A 18 20.27 22.25 -15.31
N THR A 19 19.77 21.03 -15.09
CA THR A 19 20.21 20.14 -14.02
C THR A 19 21.66 19.76 -14.22
N LYS A 20 22.54 20.21 -13.33
CA LYS A 20 23.89 19.67 -13.16
C LYS A 20 23.77 18.23 -12.64
N THR A 21 24.14 17.27 -13.45
CA THR A 21 24.45 15.91 -13.04
C THR A 21 25.66 15.94 -12.10
N ALA A 22 25.40 15.78 -10.82
CA ALA A 22 26.44 15.44 -9.86
C ALA A 22 26.66 13.92 -9.92
N SER A 23 27.81 13.51 -10.39
CA SER A 23 28.35 12.16 -10.25
C SER A 23 28.57 11.89 -8.76
N VAL A 24 27.74 11.03 -8.20
CA VAL A 24 27.95 10.49 -6.85
C VAL A 24 28.86 9.28 -6.99
N GLU A 25 30.07 9.45 -6.51
CA GLU A 25 31.06 8.42 -6.25
C GLU A 25 30.50 7.43 -5.23
N SER A 26 30.43 6.16 -5.61
CA SER A 26 29.91 5.07 -4.81
C SER A 26 30.89 4.73 -3.69
N ALA A 27 30.49 4.98 -2.47
CA ALA A 27 31.06 4.32 -1.32
C ALA A 27 30.31 2.98 -1.11
N SER A 28 31.07 1.89 -1.26
CA SER A 28 30.67 0.52 -1.00
C SER A 28 30.63 0.26 0.49
N GLU A 29 29.50 -0.19 1.03
CA GLU A 29 29.48 -1.04 2.22
C GLU A 29 28.40 -2.11 2.09
N GLY A 30 28.85 -3.33 1.95
CA GLY A 30 28.60 -4.59 2.60
C GLY A 30 27.14 -5.02 2.82
N GLY A 31 26.56 -5.68 1.83
CA GLY A 31 25.43 -6.57 2.02
C GLY A 31 25.44 -7.64 0.92
N GLN A 32 26.25 -8.70 1.07
CA GLN A 32 26.24 -9.81 0.13
C GLN A 32 24.87 -10.52 0.19
N PRO A 33 24.13 -10.63 -0.92
CA PRO A 33 22.91 -11.39 -0.95
C PRO A 33 23.23 -12.89 -0.82
N ARG A 34 22.71 -13.50 0.21
CA ARG A 34 22.80 -14.95 0.48
C ARG A 34 22.48 -15.85 -0.72
N VAL A 35 21.75 -15.31 -1.70
CA VAL A 35 21.38 -15.99 -2.95
C VAL A 35 22.58 -16.26 -3.85
N VAL A 36 23.57 -15.36 -3.95
CA VAL A 36 24.77 -15.56 -4.80
C VAL A 36 25.69 -16.63 -4.21
N VAL A 37 25.79 -16.72 -2.89
CA VAL A 37 26.59 -17.75 -2.22
C VAL A 37 25.96 -19.14 -2.41
N ILE A 38 24.62 -19.25 -2.35
CA ILE A 38 23.90 -20.51 -2.58
C ILE A 38 24.05 -20.95 -4.04
N ALA A 39 24.00 -20.04 -5.01
CA ALA A 39 24.18 -20.37 -6.42
C ALA A 39 25.62 -20.85 -6.74
N LEU A 40 26.64 -20.22 -6.16
CA LEU A 40 28.04 -20.60 -6.32
C LEU A 40 28.35 -21.94 -5.63
N THR A 41 27.79 -22.22 -4.48
CA THR A 41 27.95 -23.52 -3.80
C THR A 41 27.24 -24.65 -4.54
N ALA A 42 26.07 -24.43 -5.11
CA ALA A 42 25.37 -25.40 -5.94
C ALA A 42 26.16 -25.73 -7.24
N ALA A 43 26.72 -24.72 -7.90
CA ALA A 43 27.57 -24.91 -9.08
C ALA A 43 28.87 -25.67 -8.75
N ALA A 44 29.49 -25.42 -7.63
CA ALA A 44 30.68 -26.13 -7.19
C ALA A 44 30.38 -27.60 -6.85
N VAL A 45 29.26 -27.91 -6.23
CA VAL A 45 28.81 -29.27 -5.93
C VAL A 45 28.50 -30.04 -7.23
N LEU A 46 27.89 -29.40 -8.21
CA LEU A 46 27.58 -29.97 -9.51
C LEU A 46 28.86 -30.28 -10.32
N LEU A 47 29.87 -29.41 -10.26
CA LEU A 47 31.18 -29.64 -10.87
C LEU A 47 31.93 -30.83 -10.24
N ILE A 48 31.87 -30.94 -8.93
CA ILE A 48 32.49 -32.09 -8.19
C ILE A 48 31.77 -33.41 -8.56
N PHE A 49 30.45 -33.38 -8.66
CA PHE A 49 29.64 -34.53 -9.06
C PHE A 49 29.98 -35.00 -10.47
N VAL A 50 30.09 -34.11 -11.43
CA VAL A 50 30.40 -34.41 -12.83
C VAL A 50 31.82 -34.90 -13.01
N PHE A 51 32.81 -34.33 -12.29
CA PHE A 51 34.22 -34.70 -12.49
C PHE A 51 34.67 -35.89 -11.67
N PHE A 52 34.07 -36.14 -10.50
CA PHE A 52 34.52 -37.20 -9.59
C PHE A 52 33.59 -38.41 -9.49
N ILE A 53 32.30 -38.24 -9.68
CA ILE A 53 31.34 -39.34 -9.48
C ILE A 53 30.95 -39.98 -10.81
N LEU A 54 30.78 -39.19 -11.89
CA LEU A 54 30.41 -39.69 -13.20
C LEU A 54 31.44 -40.69 -13.79
N PRO A 55 32.77 -40.48 -13.69
CA PRO A 55 33.75 -41.44 -14.20
C PRO A 55 33.77 -42.79 -13.45
N GLN A 56 33.27 -42.83 -12.23
CA GLN A 56 33.22 -44.09 -11.45
C GLN A 56 31.96 -44.94 -11.76
N LEU A 57 30.93 -44.32 -12.38
CA LEU A 57 29.71 -45.02 -12.78
C LEU A 57 29.77 -45.58 -14.20
N VAL A 58 30.76 -45.17 -15.02
CA VAL A 58 31.01 -45.70 -16.36
C VAL A 58 32.20 -46.63 -16.31
N THR A 59 32.07 -47.80 -15.71
CA THR A 59 33.00 -48.91 -15.93
C THR A 59 32.58 -49.60 -17.21
N LEU A 60 33.26 -49.27 -18.30
CA LEU A 60 33.23 -50.05 -19.52
C LEU A 60 33.78 -51.45 -19.19
N ASN A 61 32.94 -52.47 -19.38
CA ASN A 61 33.33 -53.86 -19.35
C ASN A 61 34.24 -54.13 -20.57
N GLU A 62 35.53 -53.98 -20.42
CA GLU A 62 36.50 -54.53 -21.37
C GLU A 62 36.49 -56.06 -21.25
N VAL A 63 35.83 -56.70 -22.20
CA VAL A 63 36.01 -58.15 -22.40
C VAL A 63 37.27 -58.33 -23.21
N THR A 64 38.35 -58.69 -22.53
CA THR A 64 39.59 -59.19 -23.14
C THR A 64 39.39 -60.65 -23.57
N PRO A 65 39.57 -61.00 -24.84
CA PRO A 65 39.67 -62.41 -25.21
C PRO A 65 41.02 -62.94 -24.89
N SER A 66 41.07 -63.98 -24.02
CA SER A 66 42.18 -64.75 -23.67
C SER A 66 42.68 -65.57 -24.84
N LEU A 67 43.85 -65.27 -25.34
CA LEU A 67 44.56 -66.14 -26.27
C LEU A 67 45.19 -67.33 -25.43
N THR A 68 44.67 -68.52 -25.74
CA THR A 68 45.36 -69.78 -25.31
C THR A 68 46.08 -70.29 -26.52
N GLU A 69 47.39 -70.36 -26.35
CA GLU A 69 48.40 -70.91 -27.18
C GLU A 69 48.32 -72.43 -27.09
N THR A 70 48.67 -73.09 -28.15
CA THR A 70 49.27 -74.47 -28.34
C THR A 70 48.64 -75.09 -29.59
N GLU A 71 49.29 -75.66 -30.51
CA GLU A 71 50.56 -76.31 -30.60
C GLU A 71 50.89 -76.67 -32.05
N GLN A 72 52.10 -76.48 -32.45
CA GLN A 72 52.66 -76.90 -33.73
C GLN A 72 52.73 -78.44 -33.84
N VAL A 73 52.23 -78.97 -34.96
CA VAL A 73 52.85 -80.18 -35.49
C VAL A 73 52.73 -80.19 -37.03
N ALA A 74 53.82 -80.05 -37.74
CA ALA A 74 54.04 -80.65 -39.04
C ALA A 74 54.72 -81.98 -38.82
N PRO A 75 54.72 -82.92 -39.67
CA PRO A 75 55.29 -82.80 -41.03
C PRO A 75 54.74 -83.76 -42.15
N SER A 76 55.10 -83.34 -43.31
CA SER A 76 55.64 -84.19 -44.44
C SER A 76 55.02 -85.52 -44.85
N GLY A 77 54.78 -85.66 -46.12
CA GLY A 77 54.60 -86.92 -46.83
C GLY A 77 53.92 -86.79 -48.21
N ASN A 78 54.62 -86.56 -49.05
CA ASN A 78 55.03 -86.80 -50.41
C ASN A 78 54.35 -88.01 -51.13
N ILE A 79 54.04 -87.79 -52.48
CA ILE A 79 54.11 -88.74 -53.60
C ILE A 79 52.77 -89.49 -53.91
N VAL A 80 52.28 -89.49 -55.10
CA VAL A 80 52.67 -89.66 -56.51
C VAL A 80 51.46 -89.56 -57.41
N ALA A 81 51.69 -89.11 -58.65
CA ALA A 81 50.84 -89.06 -59.75
C ALA A 81 50.29 -90.45 -60.22
N SER A 82 49.11 -90.45 -60.74
CA SER A 82 48.89 -91.05 -62.08
C SER A 82 47.43 -90.95 -62.50
N GLY A 83 47.25 -90.56 -63.77
CA GLY A 83 46.37 -91.15 -64.71
C GLY A 83 44.95 -90.54 -64.86
N GLY A 84 44.84 -89.69 -65.85
CA GLY A 84 43.82 -89.37 -66.67
C GLY A 84 42.52 -90.17 -66.73
N VAL A 85 41.49 -89.45 -66.86
CA VAL A 85 40.47 -89.57 -67.94
C VAL A 85 39.61 -88.24 -67.94
N ALA A 86 39.57 -87.66 -69.09
CA ALA A 86 38.65 -86.59 -69.36
C ALA A 86 37.21 -87.10 -69.25
N ASN A 87 36.34 -86.37 -68.55
CA ASN A 87 35.07 -86.11 -69.09
C ASN A 87 34.28 -85.09 -68.31
N ASP A 88 33.61 -84.29 -69.05
CA ASP A 88 32.34 -83.55 -68.79
C ASP A 88 32.29 -82.61 -67.59
N ARG A 89 32.93 -81.46 -67.80
CA ARG A 89 32.71 -80.32 -66.92
C ARG A 89 31.46 -79.54 -67.36
N GLY A 90 30.32 -80.11 -67.05
CA GLY A 90 29.17 -79.29 -66.74
C GLY A 90 29.54 -78.37 -65.61
N ASN A 91 29.34 -77.11 -65.74
CA ASN A 91 29.58 -75.95 -64.97
C ASN A 91 29.42 -76.19 -63.43
N GLU A 92 30.34 -76.99 -62.79
CA GLU A 92 30.41 -77.11 -61.34
C GLU A 92 31.19 -75.91 -60.83
N ARG A 93 30.45 -74.99 -60.24
CA ARG A 93 31.08 -73.84 -59.47
C ARG A 93 32.01 -74.41 -58.42
N SER A 94 33.20 -73.79 -58.27
CA SER A 94 34.15 -74.21 -57.27
C SER A 94 33.51 -74.11 -55.89
N PRO A 95 33.72 -75.10 -54.99
CA PRO A 95 33.22 -75.06 -53.61
C PRO A 95 33.62 -73.77 -52.84
N PHE A 96 34.72 -73.15 -53.24
CA PHE A 96 35.19 -71.86 -52.75
C PHE A 96 34.28 -70.70 -53.26
N ALA A 97 33.88 -70.72 -54.54
CA ALA A 97 32.98 -69.72 -55.11
C ALA A 97 31.56 -69.82 -54.49
N GLU A 98 31.08 -71.04 -54.21
CA GLU A 98 29.81 -71.24 -53.50
C GLU A 98 29.86 -70.81 -52.04
N ALA A 99 30.96 -71.07 -51.38
CA ALA A 99 31.17 -70.55 -49.98
C ALA A 99 31.26 -69.02 -49.92
N GLN A 100 31.90 -68.43 -50.93
CA GLN A 100 31.97 -66.97 -51.06
C GLN A 100 30.59 -66.34 -51.41
N GLU A 101 29.87 -66.90 -52.33
CA GLU A 101 28.49 -66.49 -52.68
C GLU A 101 27.57 -66.60 -51.44
N SER A 102 27.69 -67.69 -50.69
CA SER A 102 26.95 -67.88 -49.44
C SER A 102 27.31 -66.91 -48.35
N ALA A 103 28.58 -66.45 -48.27
CA ALA A 103 29.03 -65.40 -47.36
C ALA A 103 28.43 -64.02 -47.74
N LEU A 104 28.57 -63.61 -48.99
CA LEU A 104 28.00 -62.37 -49.53
C LEU A 104 26.47 -62.31 -49.39
N ARG A 105 25.81 -63.45 -49.61
CA ARG A 105 24.36 -63.52 -49.40
C ARG A 105 23.98 -63.33 -47.94
N ARG A 106 24.73 -63.88 -46.99
CA ARG A 106 24.49 -63.65 -45.52
C ARG A 106 24.70 -62.21 -45.17
N ASP A 107 25.74 -61.60 -45.70
CA ASP A 107 26.04 -60.18 -45.43
C ASP A 107 24.91 -59.31 -45.94
N ALA A 108 24.41 -59.52 -47.17
CA ALA A 108 23.25 -58.79 -47.72
C ALA A 108 22.00 -58.98 -46.85
N GLN A 109 21.74 -60.24 -46.40
CA GLN A 109 20.59 -60.55 -45.56
C GLN A 109 20.69 -59.87 -44.18
N GLN A 110 21.89 -59.77 -43.59
CA GLN A 110 22.10 -59.11 -42.32
C GLN A 110 21.84 -57.60 -42.40
N VAL A 111 22.33 -56.92 -43.46
CA VAL A 111 22.03 -55.51 -43.70
C VAL A 111 20.56 -55.30 -43.94
N LEU A 112 19.94 -56.14 -44.78
CA LEU A 112 18.49 -56.06 -45.04
C LEU A 112 17.67 -56.24 -43.77
N GLN A 113 18.02 -57.14 -42.87
CA GLN A 113 17.30 -57.31 -41.61
C GLN A 113 17.38 -56.04 -40.76
N SER A 114 18.57 -55.43 -40.65
CA SER A 114 18.75 -54.17 -39.94
C SER A 114 17.92 -53.02 -40.56
N LEU A 115 17.96 -52.94 -41.90
CA LEU A 115 17.18 -51.98 -42.67
C LEU A 115 15.68 -52.10 -42.41
N LEU A 116 15.13 -53.34 -42.51
CA LEU A 116 13.69 -53.56 -42.32
C LEU A 116 13.25 -53.24 -40.89
N THR A 117 14.06 -53.57 -39.88
CA THR A 117 13.77 -53.26 -38.47
C THR A 117 13.72 -51.76 -38.26
N LEU A 118 14.65 -50.99 -38.81
CA LEU A 118 14.70 -49.55 -38.67
C LEU A 118 13.56 -48.87 -39.47
N GLN A 119 13.31 -49.38 -40.71
CA GLN A 119 12.20 -48.92 -41.56
C GLN A 119 10.85 -49.08 -40.85
N GLU A 120 10.57 -50.23 -40.22
CA GLU A 120 9.35 -50.49 -39.47
C GLU A 120 9.22 -49.51 -38.28
N SER A 121 10.28 -49.35 -37.50
CA SER A 121 10.30 -48.41 -36.37
C SER A 121 10.02 -46.96 -36.82
N LEU A 122 10.63 -46.51 -37.90
CA LEU A 122 10.40 -45.16 -38.45
C LEU A 122 9.01 -45.01 -39.08
N ALA A 123 8.50 -46.06 -39.75
CA ALA A 123 7.16 -46.07 -40.32
C ALA A 123 6.07 -45.94 -39.23
N GLU A 124 6.19 -46.68 -38.12
CA GLU A 124 5.31 -46.55 -36.94
C GLU A 124 5.29 -45.13 -36.35
N ARG A 125 6.38 -44.39 -36.50
CA ARG A 125 6.51 -42.99 -36.09
C ARG A 125 6.11 -41.98 -37.16
N GLY A 126 5.47 -42.43 -38.26
CA GLY A 126 4.97 -41.59 -39.33
C GLY A 126 6.04 -41.03 -40.29
N ALA A 127 7.22 -41.68 -40.41
CA ALA A 127 8.34 -41.19 -41.25
C ALA A 127 7.97 -40.87 -42.68
N ALA A 128 6.97 -41.58 -43.25
CA ALA A 128 6.43 -41.27 -44.57
C ALA A 128 5.81 -39.87 -44.72
N LYS A 129 5.49 -39.19 -43.59
CA LYS A 129 4.97 -37.81 -43.60
C LYS A 129 6.06 -36.77 -43.36
N TRP A 130 6.90 -37.01 -42.37
CA TRP A 130 7.88 -36.02 -41.89
C TRP A 130 9.31 -36.22 -42.40
N GLY A 131 9.62 -37.45 -42.91
CA GLY A 131 10.95 -37.85 -43.37
C GLY A 131 11.22 -37.58 -44.86
N GLU A 132 10.24 -37.18 -45.63
CA GLU A 132 10.38 -36.87 -47.05
C GLU A 132 11.33 -35.66 -47.30
N PRO A 133 12.16 -35.66 -48.38
CA PRO A 133 12.27 -36.73 -49.39
C PRO A 133 13.18 -37.90 -48.99
N ALA A 134 13.99 -37.78 -47.92
CA ALA A 134 15.04 -38.73 -47.54
C ALA A 134 14.49 -40.13 -47.23
N TYR A 135 13.28 -40.24 -46.65
CA TYR A 135 12.63 -41.52 -46.39
C TYR A 135 12.25 -42.23 -47.71
N GLY A 136 11.70 -41.49 -48.66
CA GLY A 136 11.39 -42.01 -49.98
C GLY A 136 12.61 -42.44 -50.78
N GLU A 137 13.72 -41.68 -50.71
CA GLU A 137 15.02 -42.02 -51.31
C GLU A 137 15.58 -43.31 -50.75
N ALA A 138 15.56 -43.47 -49.40
CA ALA A 138 15.99 -44.69 -48.74
C ALA A 138 15.17 -45.92 -49.18
N LEU A 139 13.83 -45.77 -49.32
CA LEU A 139 12.98 -46.84 -49.87
C LEU A 139 13.31 -47.16 -51.34
N GLY A 140 13.72 -46.19 -52.14
CA GLY A 140 14.22 -46.36 -53.50
C GLY A 140 15.48 -47.23 -53.54
N HIS A 141 16.50 -46.89 -52.72
CA HIS A 141 17.70 -47.72 -52.56
C HIS A 141 17.40 -49.14 -52.05
N ALA A 142 16.49 -49.30 -51.13
CA ALA A 142 16.03 -50.63 -50.71
C ALA A 142 15.44 -51.45 -51.83
N ALA A 143 14.63 -50.83 -52.71
CA ALA A 143 14.05 -51.53 -53.92
C ALA A 143 15.10 -51.87 -54.97
N GLU A 144 16.12 -51.03 -55.16
CA GLU A 144 17.27 -51.34 -56.02
C GLU A 144 18.08 -52.49 -55.48
N GLY A 145 18.33 -52.52 -54.18
CA GLY A 145 18.95 -53.67 -53.49
C GLY A 145 18.19 -54.97 -53.61
N ASP A 146 16.85 -54.93 -53.54
CA ASP A 146 15.97 -56.10 -53.80
C ASP A 146 16.09 -56.63 -55.24
N THR A 147 16.31 -55.70 -56.18
CA THR A 147 16.50 -56.09 -57.59
C THR A 147 17.86 -56.75 -57.78
N ALA A 148 18.93 -56.14 -57.25
CA ALA A 148 20.27 -56.77 -57.31
C ALA A 148 20.29 -58.11 -56.57
N TYR A 149 19.63 -58.25 -55.39
CA TYR A 149 19.54 -59.52 -54.66
C TYR A 149 18.84 -60.66 -55.50
N ARG A 150 17.75 -60.32 -56.24
CA ARG A 150 17.09 -61.28 -57.15
C ARG A 150 17.96 -61.67 -58.32
N GLU A 151 18.82 -60.81 -58.81
CA GLU A 151 19.81 -61.03 -59.84
C GLU A 151 21.05 -61.75 -59.37
N ARG A 152 21.12 -62.08 -58.10
CA ARG A 152 22.24 -62.71 -57.41
C ARG A 152 23.53 -61.83 -57.33
N ASP A 153 23.39 -60.53 -57.59
CA ASP A 153 24.46 -59.61 -57.30
C ASP A 153 24.37 -59.17 -55.80
N PHE A 154 24.87 -60.07 -54.92
CA PHE A 154 24.84 -59.82 -53.46
C PHE A 154 25.75 -58.69 -53.02
N THR A 155 26.76 -58.37 -53.80
CA THR A 155 27.63 -57.24 -53.51
C THR A 155 26.90 -55.92 -53.80
N GLY A 156 26.26 -55.79 -54.96
CA GLY A 156 25.42 -54.65 -55.31
C GLY A 156 24.25 -54.49 -54.33
N ALA A 157 23.57 -55.66 -54.03
CA ALA A 157 22.48 -55.65 -53.04
C ALA A 157 22.93 -55.12 -51.65
N THR A 158 24.09 -55.55 -51.13
CA THR A 158 24.65 -55.08 -49.86
C THR A 158 24.93 -53.56 -49.90
N ALA A 159 25.47 -53.06 -51.01
CA ALA A 159 25.79 -51.64 -51.17
C ALA A 159 24.52 -50.78 -51.15
N GLU A 160 23.46 -51.16 -51.90
CA GLU A 160 22.20 -50.44 -51.95
C GLU A 160 21.44 -50.51 -50.59
N TYR A 161 21.36 -51.68 -49.98
CA TYR A 161 20.79 -51.79 -48.62
C TYR A 161 21.55 -50.99 -47.60
N GLN A 162 22.89 -50.88 -47.70
CA GLN A 162 23.68 -50.04 -46.79
C GLN A 162 23.40 -48.54 -46.98
N LEU A 163 23.25 -48.07 -48.24
CA LEU A 163 22.85 -46.70 -48.54
C LEU A 163 21.47 -46.39 -47.95
N ALA A 164 20.50 -47.27 -48.15
CA ALA A 164 19.20 -47.15 -47.53
C ALA A 164 19.25 -47.08 -46.02
N LEU A 165 20.02 -48.01 -45.39
CA LEU A 165 20.17 -48.05 -43.95
C LEU A 165 20.83 -46.81 -43.41
N ASP A 166 21.90 -46.30 -44.05
CA ASP A 166 22.62 -45.09 -43.63
C ASP A 166 21.73 -43.86 -43.66
N GLN A 167 20.87 -43.73 -44.73
CA GLN A 167 19.88 -42.64 -44.79
C GLN A 167 18.81 -42.74 -43.70
N LEU A 168 18.31 -43.97 -43.40
CA LEU A 168 17.33 -44.13 -42.31
C LEU A 168 17.96 -43.89 -40.93
N LEU A 169 19.24 -44.27 -40.74
CA LEU A 169 19.97 -43.95 -39.50
C LEU A 169 20.14 -42.41 -39.32
N GLU A 170 20.40 -41.70 -40.41
CA GLU A 170 20.46 -40.22 -40.34
C GLU A 170 19.11 -39.61 -39.99
N LEU A 171 18.02 -40.13 -40.52
CA LEU A 171 16.65 -39.72 -40.15
C LEU A 171 16.36 -40.02 -38.67
N GLU A 172 16.73 -41.21 -38.18
CA GLU A 172 16.57 -41.60 -36.78
C GLU A 172 17.40 -40.67 -35.87
N ALA A 173 18.65 -40.40 -36.22
CA ALA A 173 19.51 -39.47 -35.48
C ALA A 173 18.96 -38.04 -35.41
N GLY A 174 18.24 -37.58 -36.44
CA GLY A 174 17.56 -36.29 -36.49
C GLY A 174 16.23 -36.21 -35.72
N LEU A 175 15.66 -37.37 -35.37
CA LEU A 175 14.31 -37.46 -34.79
C LEU A 175 14.17 -36.71 -33.45
N PRO A 176 15.12 -36.79 -32.45
CA PRO A 176 14.99 -36.05 -31.21
C PRO A 176 14.89 -34.54 -31.43
N GLY A 177 15.70 -33.98 -32.32
CA GLY A 177 15.65 -32.54 -32.63
C GLY A 177 14.33 -32.10 -33.27
N ARG A 178 13.73 -32.97 -34.09
CA ARG A 178 12.39 -32.71 -34.67
C ARG A 178 11.29 -32.76 -33.61
N ILE A 179 11.35 -33.72 -32.71
CA ILE A 179 10.42 -33.85 -31.57
C ILE A 179 10.47 -32.58 -30.71
N ASP A 180 11.67 -32.11 -30.37
CA ASP A 180 11.82 -30.91 -29.57
C ASP A 180 11.32 -29.66 -30.30
N ALA A 181 11.60 -29.49 -31.59
CA ALA A 181 11.07 -28.39 -32.41
C ALA A 181 9.54 -28.41 -32.50
N LEU A 182 8.94 -29.58 -32.62
CA LEU A 182 7.48 -29.74 -32.60
C LEU A 182 6.90 -29.37 -31.22
N TYR A 183 7.54 -29.85 -30.17
CA TYR A 183 7.15 -29.49 -28.79
C TYR A 183 7.16 -27.98 -28.57
N ASP A 184 8.22 -27.30 -28.95
CA ASP A 184 8.33 -25.84 -28.81
C ASP A 184 7.27 -25.10 -29.64
N THR A 185 7.00 -25.58 -30.85
CA THR A 185 5.97 -25.00 -31.70
C THR A 185 4.58 -25.22 -31.09
N LEU A 186 4.29 -26.41 -30.55
CA LEU A 186 3.04 -26.71 -29.85
C LEU A 186 2.84 -25.84 -28.62
N VAL A 187 3.86 -25.72 -27.76
CA VAL A 187 3.81 -24.86 -26.58
C VAL A 187 3.56 -23.40 -27.00
N SER A 188 4.25 -22.92 -28.03
CA SER A 188 4.04 -21.58 -28.57
C SER A 188 2.62 -21.36 -29.10
N ALA A 189 2.05 -22.33 -29.77
CA ALA A 189 0.66 -22.28 -30.27
C ALA A 189 -0.35 -22.26 -29.12
N ILE A 190 -0.12 -23.04 -28.05
CA ILE A 190 -0.93 -23.00 -26.83
C ILE A 190 -0.85 -21.60 -26.20
N GLU A 191 0.35 -21.07 -26.00
CA GLU A 191 0.54 -19.74 -25.36
C GLU A 191 -0.04 -18.59 -26.19
N SER A 192 -0.02 -18.70 -27.53
CA SER A 192 -0.62 -17.69 -28.41
C SER A 192 -2.15 -17.78 -28.48
N GLY A 193 -2.71 -18.94 -28.14
CA GLY A 193 -4.14 -19.25 -28.30
C GLY A 193 -4.50 -19.75 -29.70
N ASP A 194 -3.53 -20.22 -30.50
CA ASP A 194 -3.79 -20.83 -31.83
C ASP A 194 -4.19 -22.30 -31.68
N LEU A 195 -5.48 -22.51 -31.44
CA LEU A 195 -6.06 -23.84 -31.22
C LEU A 195 -5.84 -24.77 -32.39
N LEU A 196 -5.96 -24.29 -33.64
CA LEU A 196 -5.82 -25.14 -34.82
C LEU A 196 -4.39 -25.64 -35.00
N THR A 197 -3.41 -24.75 -34.89
CA THR A 197 -1.99 -25.11 -34.91
C THR A 197 -1.63 -26.04 -33.76
N ALA A 198 -2.11 -25.74 -32.54
CA ALA A 198 -1.85 -26.55 -31.35
C ALA A 198 -2.37 -28.00 -31.54
N GLN A 199 -3.60 -28.17 -32.04
CA GLN A 199 -4.17 -29.49 -32.31
C GLN A 199 -3.37 -30.27 -33.38
N ALA A 200 -2.99 -29.59 -34.47
CA ALA A 200 -2.21 -30.20 -35.54
C ALA A 200 -0.83 -30.67 -35.03
N ARG A 201 -0.10 -29.80 -34.29
CA ARG A 201 1.23 -30.14 -33.78
C ARG A 201 1.18 -31.21 -32.68
N PHE A 202 0.14 -31.20 -31.84
CA PHE A 202 -0.08 -32.28 -30.88
C PHE A 202 -0.27 -33.63 -31.55
N SER A 203 -1.09 -33.69 -32.62
CA SER A 203 -1.30 -34.93 -33.37
C SER A 203 -0.02 -35.45 -34.01
N GLU A 204 0.79 -34.56 -34.61
CA GLU A 204 2.09 -34.90 -35.18
C GLU A 204 3.06 -35.42 -34.10
N LEU A 205 3.13 -34.75 -32.95
CA LEU A 205 3.99 -35.15 -31.86
C LEU A 205 3.57 -36.50 -31.27
N ALA A 206 2.27 -36.72 -31.09
CA ALA A 206 1.73 -38.00 -30.59
C ALA A 206 2.01 -39.17 -31.53
N GLU A 207 2.00 -38.95 -32.88
CA GLU A 207 2.37 -39.95 -33.87
C GLU A 207 3.89 -40.23 -33.84
N MET A 208 4.71 -39.18 -33.74
CA MET A 208 6.16 -39.29 -33.82
C MET A 208 6.81 -39.83 -32.51
N ALA A 209 6.22 -39.50 -31.36
CA ALA A 209 6.74 -39.88 -30.06
C ALA A 209 5.63 -40.31 -29.07
N PRO A 210 4.89 -41.42 -29.35
CA PRO A 210 3.71 -41.82 -28.56
C PRO A 210 3.99 -42.13 -27.10
N THR A 211 5.24 -42.37 -26.75
CA THR A 211 5.68 -42.66 -25.36
C THR A 211 6.32 -41.47 -24.65
N ASP A 212 6.31 -40.29 -25.28
CA ASP A 212 6.87 -39.08 -24.64
C ASP A 212 5.99 -38.66 -23.48
N ILE A 213 6.58 -38.62 -22.27
CA ILE A 213 5.88 -38.27 -21.03
C ILE A 213 5.33 -36.83 -21.04
N ARG A 214 5.90 -35.96 -21.87
CA ARG A 214 5.45 -34.56 -22.02
C ARG A 214 4.04 -34.46 -22.63
N LEU A 215 3.61 -35.47 -23.42
CA LEU A 215 2.30 -35.51 -24.07
C LEU A 215 1.15 -35.41 -23.09
N ILE A 216 1.23 -36.04 -21.92
CA ILE A 216 0.16 -36.04 -20.91
C ILE A 216 -0.14 -34.61 -20.46
N ALA A 217 0.88 -33.84 -20.09
CA ALA A 217 0.69 -32.45 -19.66
C ALA A 217 0.23 -31.53 -20.81
N LEU A 218 0.66 -31.79 -22.04
CA LEU A 218 0.25 -31.03 -23.22
C LEU A 218 -1.20 -31.33 -23.63
N GLU A 219 -1.67 -32.57 -23.47
CA GLU A 219 -3.06 -32.95 -23.71
C GLU A 219 -4.00 -32.18 -22.77
N ASP A 220 -3.69 -32.14 -21.46
CA ASP A 220 -4.47 -31.39 -20.50
C ASP A 220 -4.50 -29.88 -20.83
N ARG A 221 -3.38 -29.29 -21.20
CA ARG A 221 -3.27 -27.90 -21.62
C ARG A 221 -4.06 -27.63 -22.91
N LEU A 222 -3.97 -28.51 -23.89
CA LEU A 222 -4.71 -28.39 -25.15
C LEU A 222 -6.22 -28.50 -24.93
N ALA A 223 -6.65 -29.39 -24.03
CA ALA A 223 -8.06 -29.51 -23.65
C ALA A 223 -8.59 -28.27 -22.95
N ALA A 224 -7.75 -27.60 -22.12
CA ALA A 224 -8.10 -26.38 -21.44
C ALA A 224 -8.07 -25.13 -22.33
N LEU A 225 -7.34 -25.15 -23.45
CA LEU A 225 -7.07 -23.99 -24.29
C LEU A 225 -8.32 -23.22 -24.74
N PRO A 226 -9.43 -23.83 -25.17
CA PRO A 226 -10.66 -23.13 -25.54
C PRO A 226 -11.21 -22.28 -24.37
N ALA A 227 -11.16 -22.81 -23.16
CA ALA A 227 -11.62 -22.09 -21.96
C ALA A 227 -10.68 -20.91 -21.63
N VAL A 228 -9.36 -21.09 -21.80
CA VAL A 228 -8.38 -20.01 -21.61
C VAL A 228 -8.62 -18.87 -22.60
N ILE A 229 -8.83 -19.18 -23.89
CA ILE A 229 -9.10 -18.18 -24.93
C ILE A 229 -10.36 -17.39 -24.58
N ALA A 230 -11.48 -18.08 -24.33
CA ALA A 230 -12.75 -17.44 -24.00
C ALA A 230 -12.67 -16.55 -22.76
N ALA A 231 -11.92 -16.98 -21.75
CA ALA A 231 -11.71 -16.20 -20.53
C ALA A 231 -10.83 -14.96 -20.77
N LEU A 232 -9.78 -15.06 -21.58
CA LEU A 232 -8.93 -13.93 -21.95
C LEU A 232 -9.68 -12.92 -22.83
N ASP A 233 -10.51 -13.37 -23.75
CA ASP A 233 -11.38 -12.49 -24.57
C ASP A 233 -12.38 -11.76 -23.66
N THR A 234 -13.01 -12.49 -22.74
CA THR A 234 -13.90 -11.89 -21.73
C THR A 234 -13.16 -10.84 -20.89
N ALA A 235 -11.92 -11.13 -20.46
CA ALA A 235 -11.12 -10.17 -19.71
C ALA A 235 -10.83 -8.90 -20.52
N ALA A 236 -10.52 -9.03 -21.81
CA ALA A 236 -10.31 -7.90 -22.71
C ALA A 236 -11.59 -7.05 -22.90
N ASP A 237 -12.74 -7.66 -23.07
CA ASP A 237 -14.03 -6.96 -23.20
C ASP A 237 -14.40 -6.21 -21.91
N ARG A 238 -14.15 -6.81 -20.74
CA ARG A 238 -14.40 -6.18 -19.45
C ARG A 238 -13.48 -5.02 -19.20
N GLU A 239 -12.21 -5.13 -19.58
CA GLU A 239 -11.26 -4.03 -19.52
C GLU A 239 -11.67 -2.89 -20.45
N ALA A 240 -12.00 -3.18 -21.70
CA ALA A 240 -12.46 -2.18 -22.66
C ALA A 240 -13.72 -1.43 -22.19
N SER A 241 -14.58 -2.09 -21.42
CA SER A 241 -15.74 -1.45 -20.77
C SER A 241 -15.42 -0.71 -19.47
N GLY A 242 -14.15 -0.67 -19.05
CA GLY A 242 -13.69 -0.02 -17.82
C GLY A 242 -13.96 -0.82 -16.53
N ASN A 243 -14.49 -2.03 -16.63
CA ASN A 243 -14.75 -2.90 -15.48
C ASN A 243 -13.54 -3.78 -15.15
N LEU A 244 -12.51 -3.15 -14.59
CA LEU A 244 -11.25 -3.84 -14.24
C LEU A 244 -11.45 -4.98 -13.22
N GLY A 245 -12.43 -4.86 -12.32
CA GLY A 245 -12.74 -5.92 -11.35
C GLY A 245 -13.17 -7.21 -12.05
N ALA A 246 -14.15 -7.13 -12.95
CA ALA A 246 -14.61 -8.26 -13.74
C ALA A 246 -13.55 -8.77 -14.73
N ALA A 247 -12.67 -7.89 -15.22
CA ALA A 247 -11.54 -8.30 -16.07
C ALA A 247 -10.53 -9.16 -15.29
N VAL A 248 -10.22 -8.79 -14.04
CA VAL A 248 -9.37 -9.59 -13.14
C VAL A 248 -9.99 -10.95 -12.82
N GLU A 249 -11.30 -11.02 -12.60
CA GLU A 249 -12.03 -12.28 -12.39
C GLU A 249 -11.91 -13.19 -13.61
N ALA A 250 -12.19 -12.68 -14.82
CA ALA A 250 -12.06 -13.44 -16.05
C ALA A 250 -10.63 -13.92 -16.32
N ALA A 251 -9.61 -13.08 -16.12
CA ALA A 251 -8.21 -13.49 -16.23
C ALA A 251 -7.80 -14.53 -15.17
N THR A 252 -8.43 -14.48 -13.99
CA THR A 252 -8.25 -15.51 -12.95
C THR A 252 -8.86 -16.85 -13.39
N ASP A 253 -9.99 -16.83 -14.09
CA ASP A 253 -10.59 -18.04 -14.66
C ASP A 253 -9.71 -18.65 -15.74
N ALA A 254 -9.07 -17.82 -16.59
CA ALA A 254 -8.08 -18.28 -17.56
C ALA A 254 -6.89 -19.00 -16.87
N THR A 255 -6.34 -18.41 -15.80
CA THR A 255 -5.22 -19.02 -15.04
C THR A 255 -5.66 -20.26 -14.24
N ARG A 256 -6.94 -20.38 -13.91
CA ARG A 256 -7.51 -21.59 -13.28
C ARG A 256 -7.66 -22.73 -14.29
N ALA A 257 -8.02 -22.42 -15.54
CA ALA A 257 -8.14 -23.40 -16.59
C ALA A 257 -6.79 -24.00 -16.98
N ASP A 258 -5.74 -23.20 -17.13
CA ASP A 258 -4.35 -23.64 -17.30
C ASP A 258 -3.41 -22.82 -16.39
N PRO A 259 -3.04 -23.36 -15.22
CA PRO A 259 -2.15 -22.66 -14.26
C PRO A 259 -0.75 -22.39 -14.80
N THR A 260 -0.33 -23.08 -15.86
CA THR A 260 1.00 -22.94 -16.47
C THR A 260 1.00 -21.98 -17.66
N HIS A 261 -0.17 -21.45 -18.07
CA HIS A 261 -0.31 -20.56 -19.22
C HIS A 261 0.28 -19.18 -18.91
N GLN A 262 1.47 -18.90 -19.46
CA GLN A 262 2.24 -17.69 -19.15
C GLN A 262 1.53 -16.40 -19.56
N ARG A 263 0.92 -16.40 -20.77
CA ARG A 263 0.15 -15.22 -21.24
C ARG A 263 -1.05 -14.91 -20.33
N ALA A 264 -1.76 -15.94 -19.84
CA ALA A 264 -2.87 -15.71 -18.90
C ALA A 264 -2.38 -15.15 -17.55
N ALA A 265 -1.28 -15.69 -17.02
CA ALA A 265 -0.67 -15.22 -15.80
C ALA A 265 -0.16 -13.77 -15.91
N ALA A 266 0.52 -13.44 -17.02
CA ALA A 266 0.97 -12.08 -17.31
C ALA A 266 -0.22 -11.11 -17.38
N ARG A 267 -1.28 -11.49 -18.10
CA ARG A 267 -2.48 -10.68 -18.25
C ARG A 267 -3.19 -10.42 -16.93
N LEU A 268 -3.31 -11.44 -16.08
CA LEU A 268 -3.84 -11.31 -14.73
C LEU A 268 -3.03 -10.32 -13.89
N SER A 269 -1.71 -10.38 -13.96
CA SER A 269 -0.81 -9.46 -13.25
C SER A 269 -0.98 -8.01 -13.71
N GLU A 270 -1.07 -7.78 -15.01
CA GLU A 270 -1.32 -6.46 -15.60
C GLU A 270 -2.66 -5.87 -15.13
N LEU A 271 -3.73 -6.66 -15.21
CA LEU A 271 -5.06 -6.23 -14.81
C LEU A 271 -5.17 -5.94 -13.31
N ARG A 272 -4.52 -6.74 -12.46
CA ARG A 272 -4.44 -6.47 -11.02
C ARG A 272 -3.71 -5.17 -10.73
N THR A 273 -2.64 -4.89 -11.45
CA THR A 273 -1.90 -3.63 -11.33
C THR A 273 -2.75 -2.44 -11.77
N ALA A 274 -3.48 -2.58 -12.88
CA ALA A 274 -4.40 -1.56 -13.37
C ALA A 274 -5.54 -1.30 -12.39
N LEU A 275 -6.16 -2.34 -11.83
CA LEU A 275 -7.21 -2.23 -10.83
C LEU A 275 -6.73 -1.53 -9.56
N THR A 276 -5.55 -1.92 -9.06
CA THR A 276 -4.94 -1.27 -7.89
C THR A 276 -4.71 0.21 -8.13
N ARG A 277 -4.22 0.58 -9.32
CA ARG A 277 -4.02 1.99 -9.68
C ARG A 277 -5.33 2.76 -9.79
N GLN A 278 -6.39 2.15 -10.35
CA GLN A 278 -7.71 2.74 -10.40
C GLN A 278 -8.27 3.00 -8.99
N GLN A 279 -8.18 2.01 -8.10
CA GLN A 279 -8.61 2.12 -6.71
C GLN A 279 -7.83 3.19 -5.95
N PHE A 280 -6.52 3.27 -6.17
CA PHE A 280 -5.67 4.32 -5.61
C PHE A 280 -6.13 5.71 -6.04
N THR A 281 -6.35 5.91 -7.35
CA THR A 281 -6.79 7.20 -7.89
C THR A 281 -8.18 7.57 -7.35
N SER A 282 -9.10 6.61 -7.25
CA SER A 282 -10.43 6.83 -6.64
C SER A 282 -10.32 7.27 -5.19
N ALA A 283 -9.53 6.54 -4.38
CA ALA A 283 -9.32 6.87 -2.98
C ALA A 283 -8.69 8.27 -2.79
N MET A 284 -7.71 8.64 -3.61
CA MET A 284 -7.12 9.99 -3.58
C MET A 284 -8.16 11.07 -3.94
N THR A 285 -8.95 10.83 -5.01
CA THR A 285 -10.00 11.77 -5.45
C THR A 285 -11.08 11.94 -4.40
N GLU A 286 -11.56 10.84 -3.82
CA GLU A 286 -12.54 10.85 -2.73
C GLU A 286 -12.01 11.54 -1.48
N GLY A 287 -10.74 11.30 -1.16
CA GLY A 287 -10.03 11.96 -0.05
C GLY A 287 -10.00 13.48 -0.21
N TYR A 288 -9.59 13.98 -1.35
CA TYR A 288 -9.58 15.43 -1.63
C TYR A 288 -11.01 16.01 -1.71
N GLY A 289 -11.97 15.27 -2.26
CA GLY A 289 -13.38 15.64 -2.25
C GLY A 289 -13.94 15.79 -0.83
N ALA A 290 -13.66 14.83 0.04
CA ALA A 290 -14.04 14.85 1.45
C ALA A 290 -13.35 16.00 2.21
N MET A 291 -12.07 16.27 1.94
CA MET A 291 -11.33 17.40 2.52
C MET A 291 -11.94 18.73 2.13
N GLY A 292 -12.32 18.91 0.85
CA GLY A 292 -13.03 20.10 0.37
C GLY A 292 -14.40 20.30 1.01
N ALA A 293 -15.10 19.20 1.32
CA ALA A 293 -16.35 19.19 2.05
C ALA A 293 -16.19 19.36 3.57
N LYS A 294 -14.96 19.53 4.08
CA LYS A 294 -14.60 19.57 5.50
C LYS A 294 -14.93 18.30 6.28
N ALA A 295 -15.12 17.18 5.58
CA ALA A 295 -15.32 15.85 6.16
C ALA A 295 -13.93 15.21 6.43
N PHE A 296 -13.17 15.81 7.34
CA PHE A 296 -11.76 15.52 7.55
C PHE A 296 -11.47 14.05 7.93
N ASP A 297 -12.33 13.43 8.71
CA ASP A 297 -12.16 12.02 9.12
C ASP A 297 -12.36 11.08 7.92
N SER A 298 -13.30 11.38 7.04
CA SER A 298 -13.50 10.64 5.79
C SER A 298 -12.30 10.82 4.84
N ALA A 299 -11.79 12.04 4.71
CA ALA A 299 -10.60 12.33 3.91
C ALA A 299 -9.38 11.52 4.41
N GLU A 300 -9.16 11.49 5.73
CA GLU A 300 -8.08 10.75 6.36
C GLU A 300 -8.19 9.25 6.07
N GLN A 301 -9.39 8.68 6.16
CA GLN A 301 -9.65 7.29 5.85
C GLN A 301 -9.29 6.95 4.40
N GLN A 302 -9.67 7.81 3.45
CA GLN A 302 -9.39 7.60 2.03
C GLN A 302 -7.90 7.74 1.70
N PHE A 303 -7.20 8.74 2.25
CA PHE A 303 -5.75 8.86 2.05
C PHE A 303 -4.97 7.70 2.66
N ARG A 304 -5.37 7.21 3.84
CA ARG A 304 -4.79 5.98 4.42
C ARG A 304 -5.11 4.73 3.61
N ASN A 305 -6.27 4.66 2.99
CA ASN A 305 -6.62 3.59 2.06
C ASN A 305 -5.72 3.62 0.84
N ALA A 306 -5.51 4.79 0.22
CA ALA A 306 -4.58 4.97 -0.89
C ALA A 306 -3.16 4.53 -0.53
N ALA A 307 -2.65 4.91 0.65
CA ALA A 307 -1.34 4.50 1.14
C ALA A 307 -1.18 2.97 1.27
N ARG A 308 -2.25 2.25 1.59
CA ARG A 308 -2.25 0.78 1.67
C ARG A 308 -2.28 0.11 0.31
N LEU A 309 -2.96 0.73 -0.66
CA LEU A 309 -3.08 0.20 -2.03
C LEU A 309 -1.74 0.23 -2.77
N ILE A 310 -0.97 1.31 -2.63
CA ILE A 310 0.37 1.44 -3.22
C ILE A 310 1.35 1.85 -2.12
N PRO A 311 1.94 0.86 -1.40
CA PRO A 311 2.93 1.13 -0.39
C PRO A 311 4.15 1.86 -0.97
N GLY A 312 4.54 2.97 -0.34
CA GLY A 312 5.66 3.80 -0.78
C GLY A 312 5.29 4.93 -1.76
N ALA A 313 4.02 5.06 -2.17
CA ALA A 313 3.54 6.26 -2.85
C ALA A 313 3.67 7.48 -1.93
N LEU A 314 4.18 8.60 -2.44
CA LEU A 314 4.39 9.82 -1.65
C LEU A 314 3.12 10.65 -1.51
N GLU A 315 2.24 10.59 -2.48
CA GLU A 315 1.05 11.41 -2.61
C GLU A 315 0.11 11.31 -1.39
N PRO A 316 -0.21 10.10 -0.86
CA PRO A 316 -1.06 9.99 0.33
C PRO A 316 -0.43 10.61 1.57
N GLY A 317 0.90 10.53 1.69
CA GLY A 317 1.64 11.15 2.80
C GLY A 317 1.56 12.67 2.75
N VAL A 318 1.74 13.28 1.58
CA VAL A 318 1.57 14.71 1.36
C VAL A 318 0.13 15.15 1.65
N ALA A 319 -0.85 14.39 1.12
CA ALA A 319 -2.27 14.69 1.32
C ALA A 319 -2.68 14.64 2.82
N LEU A 320 -2.10 13.76 3.62
CA LEU A 320 -2.34 13.70 5.06
C LEU A 320 -1.76 14.93 5.80
N ILE A 321 -0.62 15.46 5.35
CA ILE A 321 -0.06 16.71 5.89
C ILE A 321 -0.97 17.90 5.52
N GLU A 322 -1.41 17.99 4.28
CA GLU A 322 -2.36 19.01 3.82
C GLU A 322 -3.69 18.94 4.59
N LEU A 323 -4.17 17.73 4.89
CA LEU A 323 -5.37 17.50 5.69
C LEU A 323 -5.22 18.07 7.11
N GLU A 324 -4.11 17.84 7.78
CA GLU A 324 -3.85 18.37 9.12
C GLU A 324 -3.78 19.90 9.11
N GLN A 325 -3.17 20.48 8.08
CA GLN A 325 -3.18 21.93 7.89
C GLN A 325 -4.61 22.48 7.66
N ALA A 326 -5.41 21.81 6.82
CA ALA A 326 -6.80 22.20 6.57
C ALA A 326 -7.67 22.09 7.83
N ARG A 327 -7.47 21.03 8.65
CA ARG A 327 -8.15 20.82 9.93
C ARG A 327 -7.80 21.93 10.93
N THR A 328 -6.53 22.27 11.03
CA THR A 328 -6.04 23.36 11.88
C THR A 328 -6.62 24.71 11.45
N GLN A 329 -6.59 25.03 10.16
CA GLN A 329 -7.18 26.25 9.63
C GLN A 329 -8.69 26.34 9.91
N ASN A 330 -9.41 25.23 9.72
CA ASN A 330 -10.86 25.21 10.00
C ASN A 330 -11.15 25.44 11.49
N THR A 331 -10.33 24.87 12.39
CA THR A 331 -10.45 25.12 13.84
C THR A 331 -10.20 26.57 14.19
N LEU A 332 -9.15 27.18 13.64
CA LEU A 332 -8.83 28.60 13.86
C LEU A 332 -9.94 29.53 13.34
N LEU A 333 -10.50 29.22 12.18
CA LEU A 333 -11.65 29.98 11.65
C LEU A 333 -12.87 29.86 12.56
N GLY A 334 -13.15 28.65 13.07
CA GLY A 334 -14.24 28.43 14.04
C GLY A 334 -14.03 29.21 15.34
N LEU A 335 -12.84 29.20 15.90
CA LEU A 335 -12.48 29.96 17.11
C LEU A 335 -12.60 31.47 16.90
N ARG A 336 -12.19 31.98 15.73
CA ARG A 336 -12.35 33.38 15.36
C ARG A 336 -13.82 33.79 15.29
N GLU A 337 -14.64 32.98 14.62
CA GLU A 337 -16.08 33.26 14.49
C GLU A 337 -16.79 33.23 15.84
N GLN A 338 -16.54 32.20 16.65
CA GLN A 338 -17.10 32.06 18.00
C GLN A 338 -16.63 33.20 18.93
N GLY A 339 -15.34 33.57 18.89
CA GLY A 339 -14.82 34.69 19.65
C GLY A 339 -15.44 36.02 19.25
N THR A 340 -15.62 36.28 17.97
CA THR A 340 -16.29 37.47 17.45
C THR A 340 -17.76 37.49 17.86
N GLN A 341 -18.45 36.35 17.82
CA GLN A 341 -19.82 36.24 18.26
C GLN A 341 -19.96 36.49 19.76
N ALA A 342 -19.09 35.92 20.58
CA ALA A 342 -19.06 36.16 22.01
C ALA A 342 -18.85 37.65 22.34
N GLN A 343 -17.99 38.37 21.60
CA GLN A 343 -17.82 39.82 21.72
C GLN A 343 -19.10 40.61 21.39
N ARG A 344 -19.82 40.23 20.31
CA ARG A 344 -21.09 40.89 19.95
C ARG A 344 -22.17 40.68 21.00
N GLU A 345 -22.15 39.55 21.67
CA GLU A 345 -23.05 39.19 22.76
C GLU A 345 -22.58 39.69 24.12
N GLU A 346 -21.50 40.48 24.14
CA GLU A 346 -20.86 41.01 25.38
C GLU A 346 -20.46 39.91 26.36
N ARG A 347 -20.18 38.66 25.88
CA ARG A 347 -19.63 37.55 26.66
C ARG A 347 -18.09 37.63 26.62
N TRP A 348 -17.55 38.69 27.24
CA TRP A 348 -16.15 39.05 27.10
C TRP A 348 -15.17 38.00 27.62
N ALA A 349 -15.49 37.36 28.74
CA ALA A 349 -14.67 36.29 29.31
C ALA A 349 -14.60 35.07 28.39
N ASP A 350 -15.74 34.71 27.75
CA ASP A 350 -15.79 33.62 26.79
C ASP A 350 -14.96 33.95 25.54
N ALA A 351 -15.06 35.21 25.05
CA ALA A 351 -14.27 35.68 23.91
C ALA A 351 -12.77 35.58 24.19
N VAL A 352 -12.30 36.01 25.40
CA VAL A 352 -10.90 35.86 25.83
C VAL A 352 -10.49 34.39 25.82
N GLY A 353 -11.31 33.49 26.35
CA GLY A 353 -11.04 32.06 26.37
C GLY A 353 -10.88 31.47 24.96
N LEU A 354 -11.76 31.82 24.02
CA LEU A 354 -11.72 31.37 22.62
C LEU A 354 -10.49 31.90 21.86
N TYR A 355 -10.13 33.18 22.07
CA TYR A 355 -8.93 33.74 21.44
C TYR A 355 -7.65 33.14 22.05
N ARG A 356 -7.60 32.82 23.32
CA ARG A 356 -6.47 32.15 23.94
C ARG A 356 -6.31 30.72 23.41
N GLN A 357 -7.41 29.97 23.19
CA GLN A 357 -7.34 28.67 22.52
C GLN A 357 -6.75 28.78 21.10
N ALA A 358 -7.07 29.84 20.36
CA ALA A 358 -6.44 30.05 19.07
C ALA A 358 -4.93 30.32 19.17
N LEU A 359 -4.49 31.03 20.21
CA LEU A 359 -3.07 31.29 20.48
C LEU A 359 -2.30 30.04 20.99
N GLU A 360 -3.00 29.06 21.57
CA GLU A 360 -2.41 27.74 21.89
C GLU A 360 -2.09 26.95 20.64
N ILE A 361 -2.88 27.14 19.57
CA ILE A 361 -2.64 26.49 18.27
C ILE A 361 -1.53 27.22 17.51
N ASP A 362 -1.60 28.55 17.45
CA ASP A 362 -0.59 29.41 16.81
C ASP A 362 -0.43 30.70 17.59
N ALA A 363 0.68 30.82 18.31
CA ALA A 363 1.00 31.95 19.16
C ALA A 363 1.17 33.29 18.39
N LEU A 364 1.35 33.26 17.09
CA LEU A 364 1.50 34.44 16.23
C LEU A 364 0.19 34.85 15.54
N MET A 365 -0.92 34.25 15.90
CA MET A 365 -2.21 34.51 15.25
C MET A 365 -2.74 35.93 15.58
N LEU A 366 -2.61 36.84 14.65
CA LEU A 366 -2.95 38.27 14.82
C LEU A 366 -4.38 38.50 15.28
N PHE A 367 -5.38 37.80 14.67
CA PHE A 367 -6.77 38.02 15.07
C PHE A 367 -7.01 37.65 16.55
N ALA A 368 -6.28 36.64 17.06
CA ALA A 368 -6.43 36.18 18.43
C ALA A 368 -5.70 37.09 19.39
N THR A 369 -4.50 37.56 19.07
CA THR A 369 -3.77 38.56 19.84
C THR A 369 -4.58 39.87 19.99
N ASP A 370 -5.09 40.39 18.87
CA ASP A 370 -5.94 41.58 18.85
C ASP A 370 -7.28 41.33 19.58
N GLY A 371 -7.82 40.11 19.43
CA GLY A 371 -9.04 39.68 20.09
C GLY A 371 -8.91 39.73 21.63
N VAL A 372 -7.83 39.12 22.15
CA VAL A 372 -7.52 39.15 23.60
C VAL A 372 -7.33 40.62 24.07
N ALA A 373 -6.50 41.39 23.36
CA ALA A 373 -6.23 42.78 23.72
C ALA A 373 -7.51 43.65 23.81
N ARG A 374 -8.52 43.38 22.97
CA ARG A 374 -9.82 44.08 23.04
C ARG A 374 -10.75 43.50 24.10
N ALA A 375 -10.79 42.19 24.27
CA ALA A 375 -11.77 41.54 25.13
C ALA A 375 -11.38 41.49 26.60
N GLU A 376 -10.09 41.40 26.94
CA GLU A 376 -9.61 41.25 28.30
C GLU A 376 -9.93 42.45 29.20
N PRO A 377 -9.72 43.73 28.78
CA PRO A 377 -10.14 44.90 29.58
C PRO A 377 -11.65 44.95 29.80
N ARG A 378 -12.43 44.52 28.83
CA ARG A 378 -13.90 44.47 28.94
C ARG A 378 -14.35 43.35 29.86
N ALA A 379 -13.70 42.17 29.84
CA ALA A 379 -13.98 41.07 30.75
C ALA A 379 -13.66 41.46 32.22
N ASP A 380 -12.57 42.21 32.42
CA ASP A 380 -12.22 42.70 33.75
C ASP A 380 -13.25 43.70 34.25
N LEU A 381 -13.65 44.69 33.44
CA LEU A 381 -14.69 45.65 33.78
C LEU A 381 -16.03 44.97 34.07
N ASP A 382 -16.45 43.99 33.24
CA ASP A 382 -17.63 43.17 33.45
C ASP A 382 -17.64 42.48 34.81
N ASN A 383 -16.53 41.84 35.18
CA ASN A 383 -16.38 41.18 36.47
C ASN A 383 -16.44 42.20 37.65
N ARG A 384 -15.78 43.36 37.52
CA ARG A 384 -15.84 44.42 38.54
C ARG A 384 -17.24 44.97 38.71
N LEU A 385 -17.98 45.22 37.64
CA LEU A 385 -19.38 45.68 37.66
C LEU A 385 -20.32 44.66 38.29
N GLU A 386 -20.19 43.38 37.96
CA GLU A 386 -20.99 42.30 38.54
C GLU A 386 -20.76 42.12 40.05
N ASN A 387 -19.59 42.50 40.55
CA ASN A 387 -19.26 42.36 41.98
C ASN A 387 -19.86 43.55 42.81
N ILE A 388 -20.19 44.72 42.22
CA ILE A 388 -20.75 45.84 42.98
C ILE A 388 -22.08 45.45 43.67
N PRO A 389 -23.09 44.87 43.01
CA PRO A 389 -24.30 44.41 43.69
C PRO A 389 -24.07 43.28 44.69
N LYS A 390 -23.15 42.38 44.39
CA LYS A 390 -22.83 41.21 45.26
C LYS A 390 -22.17 41.61 46.58
N GLU A 391 -21.38 42.69 46.53
CA GLU A 391 -20.65 43.19 47.71
C GLU A 391 -21.29 44.45 48.33
N ARG A 392 -22.58 44.62 48.12
CA ARG A 392 -23.32 45.82 48.59
C ARG A 392 -23.06 46.21 50.02
N ASP A 393 -22.97 45.25 50.95
CA ASP A 393 -22.79 45.52 52.38
C ASP A 393 -21.38 46.06 52.71
N ARG A 394 -20.40 45.87 51.82
CA ARG A 394 -19.05 46.39 51.94
C ARG A 394 -18.90 47.81 51.48
N LEU A 395 -19.90 48.40 50.77
CA LEU A 395 -19.88 49.78 50.32
C LEU A 395 -19.92 50.82 51.44
N ILE A 396 -20.17 50.42 52.67
CA ILE A 396 -19.98 51.26 53.85
C ILE A 396 -18.52 51.72 54.01
N ASP A 397 -17.56 50.94 53.56
CA ASP A 397 -16.13 51.28 53.51
C ASP A 397 -15.89 52.34 52.39
N ALA A 398 -15.35 53.49 52.78
CA ALA A 398 -15.12 54.61 51.87
C ALA A 398 -14.19 54.29 50.70
N ARG A 399 -13.26 53.34 50.89
CA ARG A 399 -12.32 52.92 49.86
C ARG A 399 -13.03 52.02 48.84
N ILE A 400 -13.85 51.08 49.33
CA ILE A 400 -14.62 50.20 48.44
C ILE A 400 -15.69 51.00 47.65
N MET A 401 -16.36 51.92 48.32
CA MET A 401 -17.31 52.85 47.68
C MET A 401 -16.66 53.63 46.53
N ARG A 402 -15.46 54.20 46.78
CA ARG A 402 -14.77 54.97 45.74
C ARG A 402 -14.38 54.10 44.56
N LEU A 403 -13.84 52.89 44.81
CA LEU A 403 -13.49 51.95 43.74
C LEU A 403 -14.70 51.56 42.91
N ALA A 404 -15.85 51.34 43.55
CA ALA A 404 -17.11 51.05 42.82
C ALA A 404 -17.58 52.24 41.96
N GLN A 405 -17.44 53.50 42.48
CA GLN A 405 -17.71 54.71 41.73
C GLN A 405 -16.76 54.90 40.54
N GLU A 406 -15.47 54.64 40.73
CA GLU A 406 -14.49 54.67 39.63
C GLU A 406 -14.80 53.60 38.55
N THR A 407 -15.21 52.40 38.94
CA THR A 407 -15.63 51.33 38.03
C THR A 407 -16.90 51.73 37.25
N LEU A 408 -17.87 52.35 37.93
CA LEU A 408 -19.07 52.82 37.23
C LEU A 408 -18.74 53.97 36.26
N ALA A 409 -17.90 54.91 36.62
CA ALA A 409 -17.48 56.02 35.76
C ALA A 409 -16.71 55.49 34.51
N GLU A 410 -15.88 54.47 34.67
CA GLU A 410 -15.22 53.81 33.56
C GLU A 410 -16.21 53.13 32.60
N ALA A 411 -17.26 52.47 33.12
CA ALA A 411 -18.28 51.84 32.36
C ALA A 411 -19.13 52.88 31.59
N GLU A 412 -19.53 53.98 32.23
CA GLU A 412 -20.32 55.08 31.64
C GLU A 412 -19.54 55.83 30.54
N ALA A 413 -18.21 55.82 30.57
CA ALA A 413 -17.39 56.45 29.54
C ALA A 413 -17.30 55.63 28.24
N ILE A 414 -17.83 54.44 28.24
CA ILE A 414 -17.84 53.60 27.02
C ILE A 414 -18.89 54.07 26.06
N ALA A 415 -18.47 54.47 24.88
CA ALA A 415 -19.37 54.83 23.81
C ALA A 415 -20.17 53.61 23.31
N ASP A 416 -21.46 53.78 22.99
CA ASP A 416 -22.35 52.73 22.48
C ASP A 416 -22.37 51.44 23.32
N PRO A 417 -22.74 51.56 24.64
CA PRO A 417 -22.81 50.39 25.49
C PRO A 417 -23.90 49.42 24.99
N GLY A 418 -23.55 48.14 24.88
CA GLY A 418 -24.49 47.09 24.55
C GLY A 418 -25.50 46.81 25.67
N PRO A 419 -26.50 45.96 25.42
CA PRO A 419 -27.59 45.73 26.37
C PRO A 419 -27.11 45.18 27.74
N ARG A 420 -26.09 44.34 27.76
CA ARG A 420 -25.54 43.76 28.99
C ARG A 420 -24.83 44.83 29.81
N LEU A 421 -23.97 45.64 29.20
CA LEU A 421 -23.28 46.72 29.89
C LEU A 421 -24.28 47.75 30.40
N GLN A 422 -25.34 48.12 29.64
CA GLN A 422 -26.37 49.01 30.10
C GLN A 422 -27.07 48.49 31.36
N ALA A 423 -27.42 47.18 31.37
CA ALA A 423 -28.02 46.55 32.55
C ALA A 423 -27.08 46.56 33.77
N GLN A 424 -25.79 46.34 33.57
CA GLN A 424 -24.79 46.35 34.63
C GLN A 424 -24.56 47.75 35.18
N ILE A 425 -24.51 48.78 34.32
CA ILE A 425 -24.45 50.20 34.72
C ILE A 425 -25.64 50.56 35.60
N ALA A 426 -26.86 50.21 35.14
CA ALA A 426 -28.08 50.47 35.91
C ALA A 426 -28.07 49.80 37.29
N ALA A 427 -27.69 48.50 37.33
CA ALA A 427 -27.58 47.76 38.60
C ALA A 427 -26.51 48.36 39.55
N ALA A 428 -25.39 48.81 38.99
CA ALA A 428 -24.34 49.46 39.78
C ALA A 428 -24.83 50.86 40.31
N GLN A 429 -25.49 51.64 39.45
CA GLN A 429 -26.10 52.95 39.86
C GLN A 429 -27.11 52.77 40.99
N ASP A 430 -28.03 51.82 40.87
CA ASP A 430 -29.03 51.51 41.88
C ASP A 430 -28.36 51.08 43.20
N THR A 431 -27.32 50.23 43.11
CA THR A 431 -26.60 49.76 44.28
C THR A 431 -25.84 50.89 44.99
N LEU A 432 -25.20 51.74 44.22
CA LEU A 432 -24.46 52.87 44.77
C LEU A 432 -25.40 53.95 45.36
N ALA A 433 -26.55 54.21 44.71
CA ALA A 433 -27.59 55.07 45.20
C ALA A 433 -28.12 54.56 46.56
N TYR A 434 -28.47 53.25 46.60
CA TYR A 434 -28.88 52.61 47.84
C TYR A 434 -27.85 52.77 48.95
N ALA A 435 -26.57 52.42 48.68
CA ALA A 435 -25.49 52.51 49.68
C ALA A 435 -25.12 53.94 50.08
N SER A 436 -25.44 54.96 49.26
CA SER A 436 -25.13 56.36 49.53
C SER A 436 -26.26 57.12 50.26
N THR A 437 -27.49 56.61 50.17
CA THR A 437 -28.68 57.30 50.76
C THR A 437 -28.69 57.12 52.28
N PRO A 438 -28.59 58.23 53.04
CA PRO A 438 -28.62 58.14 54.51
C PRO A 438 -30.02 57.75 55.00
N VAL A 439 -30.05 56.86 56.01
CA VAL A 439 -31.29 56.35 56.61
C VAL A 439 -31.34 56.82 58.07
N PRO A 440 -32.46 57.27 58.58
CA PRO A 440 -32.62 57.57 59.95
C PRO A 440 -32.54 56.31 60.85
N VAL A 441 -31.68 56.35 61.88
CA VAL A 441 -31.51 55.30 62.84
C VAL A 441 -31.73 55.86 64.21
N THR A 442 -32.66 55.34 64.95
CA THR A 442 -32.93 55.79 66.36
C THR A 442 -32.17 54.86 67.31
N VAL A 443 -31.27 55.49 68.05
CA VAL A 443 -30.53 54.84 69.15
C VAL A 443 -31.19 55.25 70.48
N THR A 444 -31.65 54.25 71.23
CA THR A 444 -32.26 54.45 72.54
C THR A 444 -31.40 53.83 73.64
N SER A 445 -31.46 54.48 74.88
CA SER A 445 -30.70 54.04 75.99
C SER A 445 -31.34 54.46 77.30
N ASP A 446 -30.70 54.20 78.48
CA ASP A 446 -31.13 54.49 79.80
C ASP A 446 -30.67 55.88 80.30
N GLY A 447 -29.98 56.65 79.47
CA GLY A 447 -29.39 57.95 79.83
C GLY A 447 -28.12 57.90 80.69
N LEU A 448 -27.71 56.70 81.09
CA LEU A 448 -26.57 56.43 81.98
C LEU A 448 -25.40 55.75 81.31
N THR A 449 -25.69 54.99 80.28
CA THR A 449 -24.71 54.25 79.48
C THR A 449 -24.08 55.19 78.46
N ASP A 450 -22.74 55.21 78.41
CA ASP A 450 -21.96 55.95 77.42
C ASP A 450 -21.83 55.15 76.16
N ILE A 451 -22.39 55.62 75.06
CA ILE A 451 -22.52 54.85 73.80
C ILE A 451 -21.50 55.38 72.78
N THR A 452 -20.79 54.48 72.20
CA THR A 452 -19.91 54.71 71.04
C THR A 452 -20.35 53.89 69.87
N LEU A 453 -20.66 54.51 68.71
CA LEU A 453 -20.83 53.83 67.40
C LEU A 453 -19.47 53.68 66.76
N LEU A 454 -18.97 52.43 66.76
CA LEU A 454 -17.63 52.13 66.30
C LEU A 454 -17.39 52.62 64.87
N ARG A 455 -16.25 53.19 64.59
CA ARG A 455 -15.81 53.74 63.28
C ARG A 455 -16.66 54.96 62.79
N VAL A 456 -17.66 55.40 63.56
CA VAL A 456 -18.49 56.58 63.17
C VAL A 456 -18.24 57.73 64.18
N ARG A 457 -18.73 57.65 65.41
CA ARG A 457 -18.55 58.61 66.41
C ARG A 457 -18.96 58.13 67.82
N ARG A 458 -18.53 58.82 68.85
CA ARG A 458 -19.04 58.68 70.21
C ARG A 458 -20.33 59.48 70.36
N LEU A 459 -21.37 58.86 70.89
CA LEU A 459 -22.69 59.47 71.09
C LEU A 459 -22.83 60.01 72.55
N GLY A 460 -22.07 59.46 73.47
CA GLY A 460 -22.15 59.82 74.87
C GLY A 460 -23.36 59.17 75.57
N ARG A 461 -23.77 59.79 76.72
CA ARG A 461 -24.98 59.36 77.43
C ARG A 461 -26.23 60.00 76.86
N LEU A 462 -27.20 59.23 76.50
CA LEU A 462 -28.43 59.74 75.86
C LEU A 462 -29.60 58.84 76.24
N ALA A 463 -30.85 59.37 76.17
CA ALA A 463 -32.08 58.63 76.30
C ALA A 463 -32.53 58.13 74.89
N GLU A 464 -32.52 59.06 73.95
CA GLU A 464 -32.86 58.82 72.55
C GLU A 464 -32.10 59.79 71.62
N GLN A 465 -31.60 59.32 70.48
CA GLN A 465 -30.98 60.15 69.46
C GLN A 465 -31.17 59.51 68.05
N THR A 466 -31.70 60.27 67.13
CA THR A 466 -31.74 59.84 65.75
C THR A 466 -30.47 60.29 65.01
N LEU A 467 -29.87 59.32 64.28
CA LEU A 467 -28.67 59.49 63.46
C LEU A 467 -29.02 59.27 62.04
N SER A 468 -28.32 59.91 61.13
CA SER A 468 -28.41 59.66 59.72
C SER A 468 -27.23 58.74 59.30
N LEU A 469 -27.47 57.44 59.06
CA LEU A 469 -26.41 56.51 58.78
C LEU A 469 -26.66 55.90 57.38
N ARG A 470 -25.59 55.55 56.65
CA ARG A 470 -25.72 54.79 55.39
C ARG A 470 -26.15 53.39 55.70
N PRO A 471 -26.83 52.72 54.71
CA PRO A 471 -27.11 51.28 54.82
C PRO A 471 -25.87 50.47 55.06
N GLY A 472 -25.95 49.43 55.90
CA GLY A 472 -24.82 48.58 56.23
C GLY A 472 -24.81 48.07 57.66
N VAL A 473 -23.75 47.35 58.03
CA VAL A 473 -23.64 46.72 59.34
C VAL A 473 -22.78 47.56 60.27
N TYR A 474 -23.34 47.97 61.40
CA TYR A 474 -22.72 48.79 62.43
C TYR A 474 -22.59 48.03 63.75
N THR A 475 -21.67 48.49 64.60
CA THR A 475 -21.50 47.94 65.92
C THR A 475 -21.49 49.11 66.92
N THR A 476 -22.37 49.11 67.92
CA THR A 476 -22.33 49.99 69.03
C THR A 476 -21.72 49.34 70.26
N VAL A 477 -21.03 50.10 71.05
CA VAL A 477 -20.50 49.71 72.36
C VAL A 477 -21.08 50.62 73.37
N GLY A 478 -21.71 50.08 74.41
CA GLY A 478 -22.16 50.81 75.59
C GLY A 478 -21.29 50.48 76.81
N ILE A 479 -20.82 51.54 77.54
CA ILE A 479 -19.94 51.46 78.74
C ILE A 479 -20.63 52.17 79.86
N ARG A 480 -20.66 51.54 81.08
CA ARG A 480 -21.17 52.13 82.29
C ARG A 480 -20.40 51.62 83.52
N ASN A 481 -19.95 52.54 84.37
CA ASN A 481 -19.16 52.17 85.56
C ASN A 481 -19.95 51.23 86.48
N GLY A 482 -19.36 50.08 86.86
CA GLY A 482 -19.97 49.05 87.69
C GLY A 482 -20.87 48.08 86.88
N TYR A 483 -20.86 48.17 85.60
CA TYR A 483 -21.64 47.28 84.68
C TYR A 483 -20.72 46.70 83.61
N ARG A 484 -21.12 45.55 83.16
CA ARG A 484 -20.46 44.90 82.01
C ARG A 484 -20.74 45.67 80.73
N ASP A 485 -19.71 45.86 79.87
CA ASP A 485 -19.86 46.49 78.56
C ASP A 485 -20.80 45.70 77.65
N VAL A 486 -21.64 46.40 76.95
CA VAL A 486 -22.55 45.80 75.95
C VAL A 486 -22.04 46.14 74.54
N ARG A 487 -22.07 45.13 73.66
CA ARG A 487 -21.72 45.33 72.25
C ARG A 487 -22.85 44.76 71.40
N ILE A 488 -23.46 45.63 70.57
CA ILE A 488 -24.61 45.28 69.73
C ILE A 488 -24.22 45.50 68.27
N LYS A 489 -24.33 44.44 67.47
CA LYS A 489 -24.22 44.49 66.01
C LYS A 489 -25.60 44.65 65.45
N PHE A 490 -25.83 45.65 64.63
CA PHE A 490 -27.10 45.90 63.95
C PHE A 490 -26.94 46.27 62.49
N GLU A 491 -27.93 46.02 61.67
CA GLU A 491 -27.93 46.31 60.23
C GLU A 491 -28.90 47.48 59.98
N VAL A 492 -28.44 48.48 59.23
CA VAL A 492 -29.21 49.61 58.76
C VAL A 492 -29.71 49.39 57.37
N ARG A 493 -31.03 49.40 57.18
CA ARG A 493 -31.67 49.20 55.87
C ARG A 493 -32.70 50.32 55.63
N PRO A 494 -32.83 50.80 54.35
CA PRO A 494 -33.81 51.84 54.00
C PRO A 494 -35.25 51.41 54.09
N ASP A 495 -35.52 50.10 53.94
CA ASP A 495 -36.82 49.46 53.82
C ASP A 495 -37.47 49.08 55.16
N GLN A 496 -36.84 49.43 56.29
CA GLN A 496 -37.32 49.07 57.63
C GLN A 496 -37.06 50.19 58.65
N ALA A 497 -37.79 50.17 59.81
CA ALA A 497 -37.51 50.98 60.92
C ALA A 497 -36.23 50.57 61.63
N ASN A 498 -35.21 51.44 61.65
CA ASN A 498 -33.89 51.16 62.25
C ASN A 498 -33.83 51.75 63.67
N THR A 499 -34.16 50.92 64.65
CA THR A 499 -34.06 51.25 66.08
C THR A 499 -33.12 50.28 66.76
N VAL A 500 -32.18 50.79 67.57
CA VAL A 500 -31.25 49.99 68.37
C VAL A 500 -31.23 50.46 69.81
N GLU A 501 -31.52 49.57 70.74
CA GLU A 501 -31.41 49.86 72.20
C GLU A 501 -30.04 49.42 72.72
N VAL A 502 -29.34 50.31 73.35
CA VAL A 502 -28.00 50.08 73.90
C VAL A 502 -27.96 50.46 75.39
N ARG A 503 -27.99 49.49 76.29
CA ARG A 503 -27.87 49.76 77.74
C ARG A 503 -27.11 48.65 78.44
N CYS A 504 -26.33 49.01 79.42
CA CYS A 504 -25.62 48.10 80.32
C CYS A 504 -26.56 47.63 81.43
N VAL A 505 -26.88 46.31 81.47
CA VAL A 505 -27.86 45.76 82.49
C VAL A 505 -27.19 44.83 83.49
N GLU A 506 -26.08 44.18 83.14
CA GLU A 506 -25.36 43.28 84.01
C GLU A 506 -24.34 44.07 84.91
N THR A 507 -24.50 43.95 86.21
CA THR A 507 -23.51 44.52 87.19
C THR A 507 -22.29 43.63 87.31
N ILE A 508 -21.09 44.22 87.46
CA ILE A 508 -19.81 43.53 87.64
C ILE A 508 -19.58 43.30 89.12
#